data_42fb21f89f12353a5818d2156e4477c0
#
_entry.id   42fb21f89f12353a5818d2156e4477c0
#
_cell.length_a   1.000
_cell.length_b   1.000
_cell.length_c   1.000
_cell.angle_alpha   90.00
_cell.angle_beta   90.00
_cell.angle_gamma   90.00
#
_symmetry.space_group_name_H-M   'P 1'
#
loop_
_entity.id
_entity.type
_entity.pdbx_description
1 polymer ?
#
loop_
_entity_poly.entity_id
_entity_poly.type
_entity_poly.pdbx_seq_one_letter_code
_entity_poly.pdbx_strand_id
1 'polypeptide(L)'
;MNNKTKLLTFTTVTLTVFAVTVGTVIAQTKLTSQAKVTINSIGPVKIGMNLPEAAAAANTRLSIGYAGSESCYSLQTEGELKGVSFMVTKDDVKSRLQYITSDVIARVDVDNPKITTLSGAKIGDTEARIKALYPGQIKVTPHTYIKGNYLTFIPKNKAEQNYRIVFETDGQRVISYRAGKLPEVEYVEGCS
;
A
#
# COMPACT_ATOMS: atom_id res chain seq x y z
N MET A 1 40.03 75.11 19.83
CA MET A 1 39.34 74.10 20.63
C MET A 1 38.41 73.30 19.69
N ASN A 2 38.84 72.15 19.21
CA ASN A 2 38.12 71.30 18.19
C ASN A 2 37.55 70.12 18.86
N ASN A 3 36.23 70.11 19.05
CA ASN A 3 35.48 68.89 19.51
C ASN A 3 35.09 68.02 18.28
N LYS A 4 35.73 66.91 18.13
CA LYS A 4 35.32 65.86 17.17
C LYS A 4 34.36 64.90 17.85
N THR A 5 33.09 64.98 17.51
CA THR A 5 32.06 64.02 17.92
C THR A 5 32.22 62.73 17.11
N LYS A 6 32.52 61.59 17.75
CA LYS A 6 32.56 60.27 17.13
C LYS A 6 31.14 59.73 17.13
N LEU A 7 30.60 59.51 15.92
CA LEU A 7 29.32 58.80 15.69
C LEU A 7 29.58 57.29 15.78
N LEU A 8 29.00 56.61 16.78
CA LEU A 8 28.98 55.14 16.87
C LEU A 8 27.81 54.60 16.04
N THR A 9 28.11 53.91 14.98
CA THR A 9 27.13 53.13 14.21
C THR A 9 26.91 51.76 14.87
N PHE A 10 25.72 51.55 15.41
CA PHE A 10 25.28 50.24 15.87
C PHE A 10 24.75 49.44 14.70
N THR A 11 25.43 48.36 14.34
CA THR A 11 24.97 47.36 13.36
C THR A 11 24.08 46.35 14.08
N THR A 12 22.79 46.41 13.85
CA THR A 12 21.85 45.40 14.34
C THR A 12 21.94 44.15 13.47
N VAL A 13 22.45 43.07 14.05
CA VAL A 13 22.42 41.73 13.42
C VAL A 13 21.04 41.09 13.72
N THR A 14 20.22 41.01 12.70
CA THR A 14 18.93 40.31 12.77
C THR A 14 19.18 38.81 12.62
N LEU A 15 19.02 38.06 13.70
CA LEU A 15 19.11 36.60 13.72
C LEU A 15 17.77 36.01 13.21
N THR A 16 17.76 35.54 11.97
CA THR A 16 16.59 34.85 11.39
C THR A 16 16.57 33.40 11.90
N VAL A 17 15.68 33.10 12.82
CA VAL A 17 15.44 31.70 13.30
C VAL A 17 14.58 31.02 12.26
N PHE A 18 15.16 30.08 11.53
CA PHE A 18 14.41 29.12 10.70
C PHE A 18 13.76 28.08 11.61
N ALA A 19 12.46 28.17 11.78
CA ALA A 19 11.68 27.10 12.43
C ALA A 19 11.59 25.90 11.49
N VAL A 20 12.38 24.85 11.76
CA VAL A 20 12.22 23.55 11.12
C VAL A 20 10.99 22.89 11.73
N THR A 21 9.89 22.88 11.00
CA THR A 21 8.72 22.09 11.36
C THR A 21 9.03 20.63 11.12
N VAL A 22 9.40 19.90 12.16
CA VAL A 22 9.46 18.44 12.15
C VAL A 22 8.02 17.94 12.08
N GLY A 23 7.59 17.56 10.87
CA GLY A 23 6.30 16.90 10.68
C GLY A 23 6.31 15.55 11.42
N THR A 24 5.58 15.45 12.52
CA THR A 24 5.33 14.18 13.19
C THR A 24 4.54 13.28 12.25
N VAL A 25 5.18 12.23 11.72
CA VAL A 25 4.49 11.15 11.04
C VAL A 25 3.69 10.40 12.11
N ILE A 26 2.41 10.70 12.20
CA ILE A 26 1.49 9.96 13.08
C ILE A 26 1.37 8.56 12.45
N ALA A 27 1.93 7.55 13.10
CA ALA A 27 1.73 6.16 12.71
C ALA A 27 0.22 5.87 12.76
N GLN A 28 -0.33 5.40 11.65
CA GLN A 28 -1.75 5.05 11.57
C GLN A 28 -2.02 3.84 12.45
N THR A 29 -2.72 4.04 13.56
CA THR A 29 -2.97 3.01 14.57
C THR A 29 -4.19 2.12 14.26
N LYS A 30 -4.89 2.39 13.16
CA LYS A 30 -6.11 1.69 12.74
C LYS A 30 -6.24 1.72 11.22
N LEU A 31 -6.76 0.66 10.64
CA LEU A 31 -7.16 0.64 9.24
C LEU A 31 -8.43 1.48 9.04
N THR A 32 -8.37 2.47 8.17
CA THR A 32 -9.48 3.40 7.89
C THR A 32 -9.65 3.60 6.38
N SER A 33 -10.75 4.22 5.96
CA SER A 33 -10.98 4.61 4.55
C SER A 33 -9.96 5.64 4.02
N GLN A 34 -9.11 6.20 4.87
CA GLN A 34 -7.99 7.08 4.50
C GLN A 34 -6.67 6.32 4.34
N ALA A 35 -6.68 5.01 4.60
CA ALA A 35 -5.48 4.19 4.47
C ALA A 35 -4.94 4.21 3.04
N LYS A 36 -3.63 4.24 2.91
CA LYS A 36 -2.94 4.16 1.61
C LYS A 36 -2.41 2.76 1.39
N VAL A 37 -2.56 2.28 0.17
CA VAL A 37 -1.94 1.04 -0.27
C VAL A 37 -0.52 1.33 -0.73
N THR A 38 0.43 0.62 -0.17
CA THR A 38 1.81 0.54 -0.66
C THR A 38 2.02 -0.79 -1.40
N ILE A 39 3.23 -1.03 -1.86
CA ILE A 39 3.53 -2.31 -2.53
C ILE A 39 3.40 -3.53 -1.60
N ASN A 40 3.51 -3.31 -0.28
CA ASN A 40 3.54 -4.37 0.73
C ASN A 40 2.66 -4.09 1.96
N SER A 41 1.73 -3.14 1.88
CA SER A 41 0.82 -2.82 3.00
C SER A 41 -0.44 -2.07 2.58
N ILE A 42 -1.45 -2.06 3.44
CA ILE A 42 -2.53 -1.08 3.47
C ILE A 42 -2.61 -0.48 4.88
N GLY A 43 -2.29 0.82 4.99
CA GLY A 43 -2.18 1.46 6.31
C GLY A 43 -1.27 0.67 7.24
N PRO A 44 -1.75 0.27 8.44
CA PRO A 44 -0.93 -0.48 9.40
C PRO A 44 -0.80 -1.98 9.10
N VAL A 45 -1.65 -2.55 8.22
CA VAL A 45 -1.62 -3.98 7.89
C VAL A 45 -0.58 -4.24 6.82
N LYS A 46 0.40 -5.10 7.11
CA LYS A 46 1.50 -5.45 6.19
C LYS A 46 1.33 -6.85 5.64
N ILE A 47 1.79 -7.04 4.40
CA ILE A 47 1.96 -8.35 3.79
C ILE A 47 3.01 -9.14 4.59
N GLY A 48 2.73 -10.41 4.89
CA GLY A 48 3.56 -11.27 5.74
C GLY A 48 3.17 -11.26 7.22
N MET A 49 2.29 -10.37 7.68
CA MET A 49 1.73 -10.44 9.04
C MET A 49 0.91 -11.72 9.21
N ASN A 50 1.06 -12.40 10.36
CA ASN A 50 0.14 -13.46 10.74
C ASN A 50 -1.25 -12.90 11.12
N LEU A 51 -2.26 -13.76 11.24
CA LEU A 51 -3.63 -13.30 11.49
C LEU A 51 -3.80 -12.50 12.77
N PRO A 52 -3.26 -12.91 13.94
CA PRO A 52 -3.34 -12.11 15.15
C PRO A 52 -2.72 -10.71 15.00
N GLU A 53 -1.55 -10.63 14.36
CA GLU A 53 -0.88 -9.35 14.07
C GLU A 53 -1.70 -8.47 13.13
N ALA A 54 -2.22 -9.05 12.05
CA ALA A 54 -3.03 -8.33 11.07
C ALA A 54 -4.35 -7.83 11.68
N ALA A 55 -5.03 -8.64 12.49
CA ALA A 55 -6.25 -8.27 13.19
C ALA A 55 -6.01 -7.13 14.20
N ALA A 56 -4.93 -7.22 14.98
CA ALA A 56 -4.53 -6.17 15.90
C ALA A 56 -4.17 -4.86 15.18
N ALA A 57 -3.41 -4.94 14.07
CA ALA A 57 -3.04 -3.80 13.26
C ALA A 57 -4.25 -3.16 12.56
N ALA A 58 -5.15 -3.98 11.99
CA ALA A 58 -6.37 -3.49 11.35
C ALA A 58 -7.28 -2.77 12.35
N ASN A 59 -7.33 -3.24 13.58
CA ASN A 59 -8.22 -2.75 14.64
C ASN A 59 -9.66 -2.52 14.14
N THR A 60 -10.14 -3.47 13.33
CA THR A 60 -11.48 -3.53 12.74
C THR A 60 -11.89 -4.99 12.58
N ARG A 61 -13.20 -5.21 12.40
CA ARG A 61 -13.71 -6.56 12.19
C ARG A 61 -13.27 -7.11 10.85
N LEU A 62 -12.66 -8.29 10.87
CA LEU A 62 -12.35 -9.09 9.71
C LEU A 62 -13.23 -10.34 9.74
N SER A 63 -13.95 -10.62 8.67
CA SER A 63 -14.78 -11.81 8.54
C SER A 63 -14.23 -12.71 7.43
N ILE A 64 -14.38 -14.04 7.59
CA ILE A 64 -14.03 -14.95 6.50
C ILE A 64 -14.97 -14.69 5.34
N GLY A 65 -14.41 -14.40 4.17
CA GLY A 65 -15.14 -14.28 2.91
C GLY A 65 -15.19 -15.62 2.19
N TYR A 66 -14.52 -15.69 1.04
CA TYR A 66 -14.43 -16.92 0.28
C TYR A 66 -13.37 -17.87 0.90
N ALA A 67 -13.75 -19.11 1.19
CA ALA A 67 -12.85 -20.18 1.61
C ALA A 67 -12.56 -21.06 0.38
N GLY A 68 -11.47 -20.77 -0.35
CA GLY A 68 -11.08 -21.56 -1.51
C GLY A 68 -10.54 -22.93 -1.14
N SER A 69 -9.68 -22.99 -0.13
CA SER A 69 -9.08 -24.22 0.38
C SER A 69 -8.61 -24.03 1.83
N GLU A 70 -8.15 -25.11 2.48
CA GLU A 70 -7.52 -24.99 3.80
C GLU A 70 -6.20 -24.19 3.79
N SER A 71 -5.58 -24.06 2.63
CA SER A 71 -4.31 -23.34 2.47
C SER A 71 -4.43 -21.94 1.90
N CYS A 72 -5.62 -21.55 1.43
CA CYS A 72 -5.88 -20.22 0.87
C CYS A 72 -7.35 -19.82 1.06
N TYR A 73 -7.56 -18.64 1.65
CA TYR A 73 -8.89 -18.06 1.85
C TYR A 73 -8.83 -16.53 1.91
N SER A 74 -9.98 -15.87 1.86
CA SER A 74 -10.05 -14.42 1.95
C SER A 74 -10.63 -13.97 3.30
N LEU A 75 -10.11 -12.83 3.80
CA LEU A 75 -10.70 -12.05 4.86
C LEU A 75 -11.29 -10.78 4.26
N GLN A 76 -12.50 -10.44 4.65
CA GLN A 76 -13.21 -9.24 4.19
C GLN A 76 -13.36 -8.24 5.32
N THR A 77 -13.33 -6.96 4.95
CA THR A 77 -13.64 -5.86 5.84
C THR A 77 -15.09 -5.41 5.67
N GLU A 78 -15.62 -4.75 6.71
CA GLU A 78 -17.00 -4.25 6.75
C GLU A 78 -17.04 -2.71 6.82
N GLY A 79 -18.26 -2.15 6.74
CA GLY A 79 -18.49 -0.71 6.92
C GLY A 79 -17.83 0.15 5.83
N GLU A 80 -17.11 1.19 6.23
CA GLU A 80 -16.44 2.12 5.32
C GLU A 80 -15.31 1.49 4.51
N LEU A 81 -14.82 0.34 4.95
CA LEU A 81 -13.76 -0.42 4.29
C LEU A 81 -14.30 -1.51 3.37
N LYS A 82 -15.63 -1.68 3.27
CA LYS A 82 -16.24 -2.65 2.35
C LYS A 82 -15.62 -2.52 0.96
N GLY A 83 -15.22 -3.66 0.37
CA GLY A 83 -14.45 -3.71 -0.88
C GLY A 83 -12.93 -3.69 -0.67
N VAL A 84 -12.46 -3.82 0.58
CA VAL A 84 -11.07 -4.20 0.88
C VAL A 84 -11.09 -5.61 1.43
N SER A 85 -10.27 -6.48 0.88
CA SER A 85 -10.11 -7.85 1.36
C SER A 85 -8.65 -8.27 1.37
N PHE A 86 -8.36 -9.34 2.10
CA PHE A 86 -7.01 -9.88 2.21
C PHE A 86 -7.02 -11.34 1.79
N MET A 87 -6.10 -11.72 0.92
CA MET A 87 -5.78 -13.12 0.68
C MET A 87 -4.87 -13.60 1.79
N VAL A 88 -5.24 -14.71 2.41
CA VAL A 88 -4.47 -15.41 3.43
C VAL A 88 -3.97 -16.71 2.86
N THR A 89 -2.69 -16.98 3.03
CA THR A 89 -2.07 -18.25 2.65
C THR A 89 -1.31 -18.84 3.82
N LYS A 90 -1.13 -20.16 3.82
CA LYS A 90 -0.24 -20.82 4.78
C LYS A 90 1.20 -20.61 4.34
N ASP A 91 2.02 -20.05 5.22
CA ASP A 91 3.46 -19.96 5.03
C ASP A 91 4.14 -21.07 5.85
N ASP A 92 4.92 -21.89 5.15
CA ASP A 92 5.73 -22.95 5.79
C ASP A 92 6.95 -22.32 6.45
N VAL A 93 6.78 -21.80 7.66
CA VAL A 93 7.90 -21.36 8.47
C VAL A 93 8.68 -22.60 8.93
N LYS A 94 9.76 -22.89 8.23
CA LYS A 94 10.75 -23.89 8.68
C LYS A 94 11.49 -23.36 9.91
N SER A 95 10.84 -23.46 11.06
CA SER A 95 11.51 -23.33 12.34
C SER A 95 12.28 -24.63 12.63
N ARG A 96 13.53 -24.53 13.12
CA ARG A 96 14.36 -25.69 13.50
C ARG A 96 13.72 -26.61 14.55
N LEU A 97 12.63 -26.23 15.17
CA LEU A 97 12.04 -26.91 16.32
C LEU A 97 10.59 -27.35 16.13
N GLN A 98 9.86 -26.81 15.13
CA GLN A 98 8.46 -27.21 14.89
C GLN A 98 7.99 -26.67 13.54
N TYR A 99 7.32 -27.50 12.72
CA TYR A 99 6.52 -27.03 11.58
C TYR A 99 5.32 -26.27 12.12
N ILE A 100 5.43 -24.95 12.18
CA ILE A 100 4.30 -24.07 12.46
C ILE A 100 3.87 -23.48 11.14
N THR A 101 2.82 -24.03 10.55
CA THR A 101 2.11 -23.35 9.47
C THR A 101 1.38 -22.16 10.10
N SER A 102 1.78 -20.95 9.76
CA SER A 102 1.06 -19.76 10.16
C SER A 102 0.33 -19.19 8.96
N ASP A 103 -0.96 -18.91 9.15
CA ASP A 103 -1.74 -18.16 8.18
C ASP A 103 -1.21 -16.73 8.12
N VAL A 104 -0.80 -16.29 6.93
CA VAL A 104 -0.21 -14.95 6.72
C VAL A 104 -0.95 -14.18 5.64
N ILE A 105 -0.98 -12.87 5.78
CA ILE A 105 -1.49 -11.97 4.74
C ILE A 105 -0.54 -12.00 3.54
N ALA A 106 -1.01 -12.51 2.41
CA ALA A 106 -0.23 -12.59 1.17
C ALA A 106 -0.51 -11.45 0.20
N ARG A 107 -1.76 -10.94 0.21
CA ARG A 107 -2.24 -9.92 -0.73
C ARG A 107 -3.37 -9.11 -0.12
N VAL A 108 -3.48 -7.86 -0.50
CA VAL A 108 -4.66 -7.02 -0.31
C VAL A 108 -5.32 -6.78 -1.67
N ASP A 109 -6.64 -6.96 -1.73
CA ASP A 109 -7.49 -6.67 -2.89
C ASP A 109 -8.35 -5.43 -2.58
N VAL A 110 -8.51 -4.55 -3.55
CA VAL A 110 -9.21 -3.27 -3.40
C VAL A 110 -10.23 -3.08 -4.52
N ASP A 111 -11.51 -3.15 -4.13
CA ASP A 111 -12.68 -2.80 -4.93
C ASP A 111 -13.38 -1.54 -4.38
N ASN A 112 -12.76 -0.85 -3.42
CA ASN A 112 -13.28 0.36 -2.81
C ASN A 112 -12.67 1.60 -3.47
N PRO A 113 -13.47 2.44 -4.16
CA PRO A 113 -12.95 3.60 -4.90
C PRO A 113 -12.42 4.73 -4.01
N LYS A 114 -12.66 4.70 -2.69
CA LYS A 114 -12.13 5.68 -1.74
C LYS A 114 -10.68 5.38 -1.37
N ILE A 115 -10.26 4.13 -1.49
CA ILE A 115 -8.89 3.72 -1.17
C ILE A 115 -7.96 4.06 -2.34
N THR A 116 -6.80 4.62 -2.02
CA THR A 116 -5.80 5.00 -3.03
C THR A 116 -4.44 4.40 -2.70
N THR A 117 -3.61 4.22 -3.70
CA THR A 117 -2.21 3.90 -3.45
C THR A 117 -1.48 5.10 -2.85
N LEU A 118 -0.27 4.87 -2.30
CA LEU A 118 0.59 5.95 -1.81
C LEU A 118 0.91 6.98 -2.90
N SER A 119 1.04 6.54 -4.17
CA SER A 119 1.25 7.41 -5.33
C SER A 119 -0.04 8.10 -5.82
N GLY A 120 -1.18 7.84 -5.19
CA GLY A 120 -2.46 8.46 -5.52
C GLY A 120 -3.26 7.77 -6.63
N ALA A 121 -2.85 6.57 -7.10
CA ALA A 121 -3.64 5.77 -8.03
C ALA A 121 -4.89 5.20 -7.34
N LYS A 122 -6.01 5.13 -8.07
CA LYS A 122 -7.30 4.66 -7.56
C LYS A 122 -8.18 4.06 -8.66
N ILE A 123 -9.24 3.40 -8.25
CA ILE A 123 -10.32 2.97 -9.14
C ILE A 123 -10.92 4.18 -9.87
N GLY A 124 -11.17 4.03 -11.16
CA GLY A 124 -11.64 5.08 -12.06
C GLY A 124 -10.53 5.88 -12.76
N ASP A 125 -9.27 5.77 -12.33
CA ASP A 125 -8.15 6.38 -13.05
C ASP A 125 -7.96 5.73 -14.42
N THR A 126 -7.52 6.52 -15.41
CA THR A 126 -7.22 6.01 -16.74
C THR A 126 -5.90 5.23 -16.75
N GLU A 127 -5.74 4.31 -17.70
CA GLU A 127 -4.46 3.60 -17.90
C GLU A 127 -3.29 4.56 -18.12
N ALA A 128 -3.52 5.66 -18.84
CA ALA A 128 -2.51 6.69 -19.07
C ALA A 128 -2.07 7.34 -17.75
N ARG A 129 -3.02 7.60 -16.82
CA ARG A 129 -2.70 8.15 -15.51
C ARG A 129 -1.88 7.16 -14.68
N ILE A 130 -2.22 5.87 -14.69
CA ILE A 130 -1.42 4.84 -14.00
C ILE A 130 0.01 4.81 -14.53
N LYS A 131 0.19 4.81 -15.85
CA LYS A 131 1.52 4.87 -16.49
C LYS A 131 2.30 6.13 -16.11
N ALA A 132 1.62 7.27 -15.98
CA ALA A 132 2.22 8.54 -15.57
C ALA A 132 2.64 8.57 -14.08
N LEU A 133 1.87 7.91 -13.20
CA LEU A 133 2.20 7.79 -11.78
C LEU A 133 3.40 6.86 -11.50
N TYR A 134 3.65 5.90 -12.41
CA TYR A 134 4.73 4.90 -12.26
C TYR A 134 5.59 4.83 -13.53
N PRO A 135 6.34 5.89 -13.87
CA PRO A 135 7.04 6.01 -15.15
C PRO A 135 8.11 4.92 -15.34
N GLY A 136 7.97 4.17 -16.44
CA GLY A 136 8.90 3.09 -16.80
C GLY A 136 8.87 1.88 -15.84
N GLN A 137 7.79 1.71 -15.06
CA GLN A 137 7.64 0.61 -14.10
C GLN A 137 6.32 -0.17 -14.29
N ILE A 138 5.56 0.13 -15.34
CA ILE A 138 4.30 -0.57 -15.64
C ILE A 138 4.52 -1.55 -16.78
N LYS A 139 4.29 -2.84 -16.52
CA LYS A 139 4.12 -3.89 -17.53
C LYS A 139 2.62 -4.02 -17.82
N VAL A 140 2.25 -3.98 -19.09
CA VAL A 140 0.86 -4.15 -19.54
C VAL A 140 0.69 -5.53 -20.14
N THR A 141 -0.33 -6.28 -19.72
CA THR A 141 -0.71 -7.56 -20.31
C THR A 141 -2.23 -7.60 -20.49
N PRO A 142 -2.74 -8.33 -21.51
CA PRO A 142 -4.19 -8.47 -21.70
C PRO A 142 -4.87 -9.08 -20.48
N HIS A 143 -6.08 -8.61 -20.16
CA HIS A 143 -6.91 -9.20 -19.12
C HIS A 143 -7.46 -10.56 -19.58
N THR A 144 -7.50 -11.56 -18.66
CA THR A 144 -7.88 -12.94 -19.00
C THR A 144 -9.34 -13.08 -19.43
N TYR A 145 -10.27 -12.31 -18.86
CA TYR A 145 -11.70 -12.54 -19.01
C TYR A 145 -12.46 -11.43 -19.75
N ILE A 146 -11.92 -10.20 -19.78
CA ILE A 146 -12.61 -9.04 -20.36
C ILE A 146 -11.73 -8.33 -21.37
N LYS A 147 -12.31 -7.44 -22.16
CA LYS A 147 -11.54 -6.55 -23.04
C LYS A 147 -10.88 -5.44 -22.23
N GLY A 148 -9.82 -5.80 -21.52
CA GLY A 148 -9.09 -4.90 -20.63
C GLY A 148 -7.63 -5.32 -20.51
N ASN A 149 -6.96 -4.74 -19.54
CA ASN A 149 -5.54 -4.98 -19.28
C ASN A 149 -5.26 -5.15 -17.79
N TYR A 150 -4.19 -5.89 -17.48
CA TYR A 150 -3.47 -5.79 -16.22
C TYR A 150 -2.33 -4.80 -16.39
N LEU A 151 -2.27 -3.79 -15.54
CA LEU A 151 -1.16 -2.86 -15.43
C LEU A 151 -0.38 -3.22 -14.17
N THR A 152 0.73 -3.95 -14.33
CA THR A 152 1.53 -4.45 -13.21
C THR A 152 2.68 -3.49 -12.92
N PHE A 153 2.68 -2.90 -11.73
CA PHE A 153 3.81 -2.14 -11.22
C PHE A 153 4.92 -3.08 -10.77
N ILE A 154 6.11 -2.90 -11.34
CA ILE A 154 7.33 -3.65 -11.02
C ILE A 154 8.32 -2.69 -10.37
N PRO A 155 8.68 -2.89 -9.09
CA PRO A 155 9.58 -2.00 -8.39
C PRO A 155 11.00 -2.11 -8.93
N LYS A 156 11.72 -0.99 -8.95
CA LYS A 156 13.15 -0.95 -9.29
C LYS A 156 14.03 -1.31 -8.09
N ASN A 157 13.52 -1.12 -6.88
CA ASN A 157 14.21 -1.46 -5.64
C ASN A 157 14.31 -2.98 -5.50
N LYS A 158 15.53 -3.52 -5.40
CA LYS A 158 15.78 -4.95 -5.24
C LYS A 158 15.16 -5.54 -3.96
N ALA A 159 15.06 -4.75 -2.89
CA ALA A 159 14.44 -5.20 -1.64
C ALA A 159 12.93 -5.44 -1.78
N GLU A 160 12.30 -4.86 -2.80
CA GLU A 160 10.87 -4.96 -3.08
C GLU A 160 10.55 -5.86 -4.29
N GLN A 161 11.56 -6.49 -4.88
CA GLN A 161 11.41 -7.25 -6.14
C GLN A 161 10.38 -8.38 -6.08
N ASN A 162 10.04 -8.87 -4.90
CA ASN A 162 9.04 -9.93 -4.67
C ASN A 162 7.60 -9.39 -4.47
N TYR A 163 7.40 -8.08 -4.64
CA TYR A 163 6.08 -7.46 -4.49
C TYR A 163 5.61 -6.83 -5.80
N ARG A 164 4.28 -6.71 -5.98
CA ARG A 164 3.64 -6.05 -7.13
C ARG A 164 2.43 -5.24 -6.66
N ILE A 165 2.07 -4.24 -7.46
CA ILE A 165 0.70 -3.72 -7.51
C ILE A 165 0.17 -4.04 -8.90
N VAL A 166 -0.99 -4.69 -8.97
CA VAL A 166 -1.65 -5.04 -10.22
C VAL A 166 -2.96 -4.27 -10.31
N PHE A 167 -3.08 -3.39 -11.28
CA PHE A 167 -4.32 -2.69 -11.59
C PHE A 167 -5.04 -3.46 -12.70
N GLU A 168 -6.31 -3.79 -12.48
CA GLU A 168 -7.19 -4.37 -13.49
C GLU A 168 -7.99 -3.25 -14.15
N THR A 169 -8.10 -3.27 -15.48
CA THR A 169 -8.81 -2.24 -16.24
C THR A 169 -9.83 -2.87 -17.17
N ASP A 170 -10.83 -2.09 -17.55
CA ASP A 170 -11.78 -2.40 -18.62
C ASP A 170 -11.26 -2.00 -20.02
N GLY A 171 -9.97 -1.67 -20.13
CA GLY A 171 -9.33 -1.13 -21.32
C GLY A 171 -9.30 0.40 -21.37
N GLN A 172 -9.95 1.07 -20.41
CA GLN A 172 -9.94 2.52 -20.29
C GLN A 172 -9.60 2.97 -18.87
N ARG A 173 -10.22 2.35 -17.87
CA ARG A 173 -10.13 2.75 -16.46
C ARG A 173 -9.87 1.56 -15.56
N VAL A 174 -9.20 1.84 -14.45
CA VAL A 174 -9.03 0.89 -13.35
C VAL A 174 -10.39 0.55 -12.77
N ILE A 175 -10.70 -0.74 -12.70
CA ILE A 175 -11.93 -1.29 -12.10
C ILE A 175 -11.66 -1.89 -10.72
N SER A 176 -10.46 -2.44 -10.50
CA SER A 176 -9.97 -2.96 -9.22
C SER A 176 -8.45 -2.92 -9.20
N TYR A 177 -7.85 -3.12 -8.03
CA TYR A 177 -6.40 -3.34 -7.95
C TYR A 177 -6.04 -4.15 -6.71
N ARG A 178 -4.87 -4.77 -6.75
CA ARG A 178 -4.32 -5.56 -5.65
C ARG A 178 -2.84 -5.29 -5.44
N ALA A 179 -2.37 -5.46 -4.21
CA ALA A 179 -0.96 -5.37 -3.86
C ALA A 179 -0.56 -6.55 -2.97
N GLY A 180 0.65 -7.08 -3.15
CA GLY A 180 1.08 -8.24 -2.38
C GLY A 180 2.37 -8.85 -2.88
N LYS A 181 2.72 -9.99 -2.28
CA LYS A 181 3.91 -10.76 -2.64
C LYS A 181 3.64 -11.67 -3.85
N LEU A 182 4.70 -12.02 -4.55
CA LEU A 182 4.70 -13.10 -5.54
C LEU A 182 4.73 -14.47 -4.85
N PRO A 183 4.08 -15.48 -5.43
CA PRO A 183 3.29 -15.43 -6.67
C PRO A 183 1.84 -14.98 -6.45
N GLU A 184 1.34 -14.85 -5.23
CA GLU A 184 -0.08 -14.71 -4.88
C GLU A 184 -0.72 -13.44 -5.46
N VAL A 185 0.05 -12.35 -5.59
CA VAL A 185 -0.45 -11.10 -6.19
C VAL A 185 -0.81 -11.25 -7.67
N GLU A 186 -0.24 -12.25 -8.37
CA GLU A 186 -0.51 -12.54 -9.77
C GLU A 186 -1.63 -13.57 -9.99
N TYR A 187 -2.14 -14.22 -8.94
CA TYR A 187 -3.27 -15.14 -9.07
C TYR A 187 -4.52 -14.39 -9.50
N VAL A 188 -5.03 -14.74 -10.70
CA VAL A 188 -6.18 -14.06 -11.31
C VAL A 188 -7.48 -14.42 -10.59
N GLU A 189 -7.62 -15.69 -10.21
CA GLU A 189 -8.84 -16.23 -9.59
C GLU A 189 -8.78 -16.27 -8.05
N GLY A 190 -7.81 -15.59 -7.47
CA GLY A 190 -7.68 -15.57 -6.00
C GLY A 190 -7.25 -16.91 -5.42
N CYS A 191 -8.04 -17.44 -4.50
CA CYS A 191 -7.83 -18.72 -3.82
C CYS A 191 -8.53 -19.91 -4.51
N SER A 192 -8.81 -19.82 -5.80
CA SER A 192 -9.42 -20.93 -6.56
C SER A 192 -8.45 -22.06 -6.82
#